data_ab9a5905cca4d164d88e6628cc8c8cc9
#
_entry.id   ab9a5905cca4d164d88e6628cc8c8cc9
#
_cell.length_a   1.000
_cell.length_b   1.000
_cell.length_c   1.000
_cell.angle_alpha   90.00
_cell.angle_beta   90.00
_cell.angle_gamma   90.00
#
_symmetry.space_group_name_H-M   'P 1'
#
loop_
_entity.id
_entity.type
_entity.pdbx_description
1 polymer ?
#
loop_
_entity_poly.entity_id
_entity_poly.type
_entity_poly.pdbx_seq_one_letter_code
_entity_poly.pdbx_strand_id
1 'polypeptide(L)'
;LWSLSVSVTRGAGGYKAGPDSERVRATLRLLNAVSHTEVIDGRNITVVYLYGRTADGQSMAVRTEPQPPWFQVVEPPDTMVAQLEAHAEVRATRPERLWVDGTERDCLRVEVWHPGKVPQLRDWLRASELVVLAADIPFHFRYIYDHDLGGCVTVEGEMLEKRGWSCPVIGAATLAPAETFTAPLRVLSFDVENSLLDRRLFCLCLTVHDGGELVAEQMLDGGEAGIIASFTAAIAKHDPDVITGYNIDGYDLPLLEERAKLHGMKLMLGRDGSEADQRSNRTWAVRGRVVADAWWNVKREIRPRQESLNAVAKQLLGREKHDVNPQQMD
;
A
#
# COMPACT_ATOMS: atom_id res chain seq x y z
N LEU A 1 -20.57 19.87 8.92
CA LEU A 1 -20.31 20.13 10.34
C LEU A 1 -19.65 18.88 10.92
N TRP A 2 -18.32 18.91 11.02
CA TRP A 2 -17.46 17.83 11.47
C TRP A 2 -17.29 17.98 12.99
N SER A 3 -17.82 17.07 13.79
CA SER A 3 -17.49 16.99 15.20
C SER A 3 -16.48 15.87 15.39
N LEU A 4 -15.20 16.20 15.31
CA LEU A 4 -14.11 15.40 15.82
C LEU A 4 -14.09 15.52 17.35
N SER A 5 -14.24 14.42 18.08
CA SER A 5 -13.89 14.38 19.49
C SER A 5 -12.36 14.31 19.61
N VAL A 6 -11.70 15.45 19.54
CA VAL A 6 -10.25 15.58 19.64
C VAL A 6 -9.88 16.23 20.97
N SER A 7 -9.05 15.55 21.78
CA SER A 7 -8.43 16.16 22.95
C SER A 7 -7.11 16.81 22.55
N VAL A 8 -7.00 18.13 22.73
CA VAL A 8 -5.81 18.92 22.37
C VAL A 8 -4.84 19.02 23.55
N THR A 9 -3.59 18.57 23.36
CA THR A 9 -2.47 18.83 24.29
C THR A 9 -1.26 19.40 23.54
N ARG A 10 -0.64 20.47 24.08
CA ARG A 10 0.56 21.11 23.51
C ARG A 10 1.85 20.50 24.08
N GLY A 11 2.79 20.09 23.20
CA GLY A 11 4.11 19.60 23.62
C GLY A 11 5.17 19.72 22.50
N ALA A 12 6.43 19.88 22.84
CA ALA A 12 7.53 20.28 21.98
C ALA A 12 8.27 19.11 21.32
N GLY A 13 8.63 19.22 20.05
CA GLY A 13 9.59 18.36 19.34
C GLY A 13 9.50 18.40 17.81
N GLY A 14 10.43 19.02 17.19
CA GLY A 14 11.21 18.72 15.99
C GLY A 14 10.58 18.61 14.59
N TYR A 15 9.56 19.37 14.23
CA TYR A 15 9.21 19.71 12.85
C TYR A 15 8.79 21.18 12.79
N LYS A 16 9.20 21.94 11.75
CA LYS A 16 8.70 23.31 11.59
C LYS A 16 7.26 23.24 11.11
N ALA A 17 6.35 23.13 12.07
CA ALA A 17 4.94 23.37 11.88
C ALA A 17 4.68 24.83 11.56
N GLY A 18 3.66 25.13 10.77
CA GLY A 18 3.10 26.48 10.72
C GLY A 18 2.62 26.89 12.11
N PRO A 19 2.52 28.19 12.41
CA PRO A 19 2.24 28.69 13.75
C PRO A 19 0.89 28.28 14.36
N ASP A 20 0.02 27.58 13.61
CA ASP A 20 -1.33 27.15 14.01
C ASP A 20 -1.62 25.65 13.70
N SER A 21 -0.60 24.77 13.70
CA SER A 21 -0.87 23.35 13.42
C SER A 21 -1.62 22.70 14.58
N GLU A 22 -2.81 22.15 14.28
CA GLU A 22 -3.62 21.43 15.24
C GLU A 22 -3.00 20.06 15.55
N ARG A 23 -2.64 19.82 16.82
CA ARG A 23 -2.23 18.49 17.27
C ARG A 23 -3.44 17.60 17.41
N VAL A 24 -3.32 16.42 16.79
CA VAL A 24 -4.36 15.41 16.79
C VAL A 24 -3.84 14.09 17.36
N ARG A 25 -4.75 13.36 17.97
CA ARG A 25 -4.53 11.96 18.36
C ARG A 25 -5.57 11.08 17.67
N ALA A 26 -5.11 9.99 17.06
CA ALA A 26 -5.98 9.03 16.40
C ALA A 26 -5.54 7.59 16.69
N THR A 27 -6.49 6.66 16.70
CA THR A 27 -6.23 5.22 16.74
C THR A 27 -6.71 4.59 15.45
N LEU A 28 -5.83 3.85 14.78
CA LEU A 28 -6.06 3.33 13.44
C LEU A 28 -5.92 1.81 13.42
N ARG A 29 -6.83 1.12 12.76
CA ARG A 29 -6.61 -0.21 12.23
C ARG A 29 -5.78 -0.08 10.96
N LEU A 30 -4.56 -0.63 10.94
CA LEU A 30 -3.67 -0.57 9.79
C LEU A 30 -4.19 -1.48 8.67
N LEU A 31 -4.15 -0.98 7.44
CA LEU A 31 -4.57 -1.67 6.22
C LEU A 31 -3.44 -1.81 5.22
N ASN A 32 -2.58 -0.79 5.13
CA ASN A 32 -1.50 -0.75 4.15
C ASN A 32 -0.32 0.04 4.71
N ALA A 33 0.88 -0.33 4.30
CA ALA A 33 2.12 0.39 4.63
C ALA A 33 3.01 0.46 3.41
N VAL A 34 3.57 1.62 3.13
CA VAL A 34 4.48 1.83 2.00
C VAL A 34 5.65 2.72 2.39
N SER A 35 6.79 2.53 1.75
CA SER A 35 7.92 3.43 1.87
C SER A 35 7.95 4.40 0.70
N HIS A 36 8.18 5.68 1.00
CA HIS A 36 8.35 6.75 0.03
C HIS A 36 9.75 7.35 0.14
N THR A 37 10.25 7.88 -0.97
CA THR A 37 11.40 8.76 -0.97
C THR A 37 10.90 10.19 -1.03
N GLU A 38 11.25 10.98 -0.04
CA GLU A 38 10.98 12.42 0.03
C GLU A 38 12.30 13.19 -0.08
N VAL A 39 12.24 14.38 -0.65
CA VAL A 39 13.37 15.31 -0.64
C VAL A 39 13.24 16.21 0.58
N ILE A 40 14.15 16.06 1.56
CA ILE A 40 14.21 16.84 2.77
C ILE A 40 15.61 17.48 2.82
N ASP A 41 15.67 18.81 2.91
CA ASP A 41 16.91 19.57 2.90
C ASP A 41 17.86 19.21 1.73
N GLY A 42 17.26 18.98 0.53
CA GLY A 42 17.98 18.62 -0.70
C GLY A 42 18.49 17.18 -0.76
N ARG A 43 18.11 16.32 0.19
CA ARG A 43 18.49 14.89 0.24
C ARG A 43 17.30 13.98 0.07
N ASN A 44 17.51 12.88 -0.62
CA ASN A 44 16.53 11.80 -0.72
C ASN A 44 16.50 11.04 0.62
N ILE A 45 15.38 11.07 1.30
CA ILE A 45 15.17 10.44 2.60
C ILE A 45 13.98 9.48 2.50
N THR A 46 14.11 8.32 3.12
CA THR A 46 13.03 7.33 3.16
C THR A 46 12.10 7.61 4.32
N VAL A 47 10.80 7.64 4.03
CA VAL A 47 9.72 7.83 4.98
C VAL A 47 8.71 6.69 4.80
N VAL A 48 8.18 6.15 5.88
CA VAL A 48 7.08 5.18 5.83
C VAL A 48 5.75 5.91 5.98
N TYR A 49 4.79 5.53 5.14
CA TYR A 49 3.40 5.91 5.29
C TYR A 49 2.59 4.69 5.71
N LEU A 50 1.89 4.81 6.83
CA LEU A 50 0.93 3.82 7.31
C LEU A 50 -0.46 4.33 6.99
N TYR A 51 -1.28 3.50 6.36
CA TYR A 51 -2.65 3.83 6.03
C TYR A 51 -3.59 2.96 6.86
N GLY A 52 -4.63 3.55 7.37
CA GLY A 52 -5.55 2.84 8.22
C GLY A 52 -6.91 3.50 8.30
N ARG A 53 -7.73 2.91 9.15
CA ARG A 53 -9.09 3.37 9.39
C ARG A 53 -9.37 3.44 10.89
N THR A 54 -10.05 4.49 11.32
CA THR A 54 -10.53 4.66 12.70
C THR A 54 -11.73 3.76 12.98
N ALA A 55 -12.09 3.61 14.24
CA ALA A 55 -13.25 2.81 14.67
C ALA A 55 -14.57 3.39 14.15
N ASP A 56 -14.66 4.70 13.96
CA ASP A 56 -15.83 5.40 13.39
C ASP A 56 -15.80 5.45 11.84
N GLY A 57 -14.84 4.76 11.21
CA GLY A 57 -14.80 4.58 9.76
C GLY A 57 -14.14 5.71 8.97
N GLN A 58 -13.31 6.55 9.57
CA GLN A 58 -12.54 7.55 8.84
C GLN A 58 -11.23 6.96 8.32
N SER A 59 -10.92 7.22 7.05
CA SER A 59 -9.62 6.88 6.46
C SER A 59 -8.57 7.89 6.88
N MET A 60 -7.38 7.41 7.21
CA MET A 60 -6.24 8.25 7.59
C MET A 60 -4.92 7.68 7.10
N ALA A 61 -3.96 8.57 6.84
CA ALA A 61 -2.57 8.19 6.64
C ALA A 61 -1.70 8.79 7.74
N VAL A 62 -0.67 8.05 8.12
CA VAL A 62 0.35 8.49 9.08
C VAL A 62 1.68 8.55 8.36
N ARG A 63 2.27 9.73 8.28
CA ARG A 63 3.64 9.91 7.85
C ARG A 63 4.54 9.76 9.06
N THR A 64 5.40 8.75 9.03
CA THR A 64 6.33 8.49 10.13
C THR A 64 7.52 9.43 10.09
N GLU A 65 8.27 9.49 11.20
CA GLU A 65 9.59 10.11 11.19
C GLU A 65 10.53 9.37 10.22
N PRO A 66 11.41 10.11 9.52
CA PRO A 66 12.37 9.52 8.60
C PRO A 66 13.32 8.56 9.33
N GLN A 67 13.51 7.37 8.75
CA GLN A 67 14.48 6.40 9.23
C GLN A 67 15.34 5.87 8.09
N PRO A 68 16.64 5.61 8.32
CA PRO A 68 17.49 4.97 7.34
C PRO A 68 17.11 3.50 7.20
N PRO A 69 16.98 2.96 5.98
CA PRO A 69 16.93 1.53 5.76
C PRO A 69 18.22 0.87 6.22
N TRP A 70 18.15 -0.37 6.72
CA TRP A 70 19.31 -1.07 7.20
C TRP A 70 19.20 -2.59 7.05
N PHE A 71 20.36 -3.25 7.11
CA PHE A 71 20.50 -4.69 7.13
C PHE A 71 21.73 -5.07 7.99
N GLN A 72 21.95 -6.36 8.26
CA GLN A 72 23.12 -6.80 9.00
C GLN A 72 24.01 -7.71 8.18
N VAL A 73 25.30 -7.67 8.49
CA VAL A 73 26.32 -8.57 7.95
C VAL A 73 26.94 -9.33 9.12
N VAL A 74 26.98 -10.65 9.01
CA VAL A 74 27.50 -11.52 10.08
C VAL A 74 29.03 -11.62 9.95
N GLU A 75 29.74 -11.32 11.03
CA GLU A 75 31.20 -11.46 11.18
C GLU A 75 31.99 -10.94 9.96
N PRO A 76 31.73 -9.72 9.47
CA PRO A 76 32.50 -9.20 8.34
C PRO A 76 33.96 -8.97 8.74
N PRO A 77 34.95 -9.31 7.88
CA PRO A 77 36.34 -8.98 8.15
C PRO A 77 36.56 -7.46 8.14
N ASP A 78 37.58 -6.98 8.86
CA ASP A 78 37.89 -5.55 8.99
C ASP A 78 38.05 -4.83 7.63
N THR A 79 38.58 -5.53 6.63
CA THR A 79 38.70 -5.01 5.27
C THR A 79 37.34 -4.74 4.64
N MET A 80 36.33 -5.57 4.88
CA MET A 80 34.98 -5.36 4.40
C MET A 80 34.27 -4.24 5.18
N VAL A 81 34.49 -4.16 6.49
CA VAL A 81 33.99 -3.06 7.32
C VAL A 81 34.48 -1.73 6.75
N ALA A 82 35.79 -1.59 6.49
CA ALA A 82 36.36 -0.40 5.90
C ALA A 82 35.79 -0.07 4.50
N GLN A 83 35.52 -1.10 3.68
CA GLN A 83 34.89 -0.88 2.36
C GLN A 83 33.46 -0.40 2.49
N LEU A 84 32.66 -0.93 3.44
CA LEU A 84 31.31 -0.51 3.71
C LEU A 84 31.27 0.93 4.24
N GLU A 85 32.15 1.30 5.16
CA GLU A 85 32.25 2.66 5.70
C GLU A 85 32.63 3.70 4.62
N ALA A 86 33.43 3.30 3.65
CA ALA A 86 33.82 4.15 2.53
C ALA A 86 32.79 4.15 1.37
N HIS A 87 31.77 3.28 1.44
CA HIS A 87 30.84 3.12 0.31
C HIS A 87 29.83 4.27 0.24
N ALA A 88 29.67 4.88 -0.93
CA ALA A 88 28.83 6.08 -1.13
C ALA A 88 27.35 5.89 -0.76
N GLU A 89 26.80 4.68 -0.89
CA GLU A 89 25.41 4.37 -0.56
C GLU A 89 25.20 4.01 0.93
N VAL A 90 26.28 3.80 1.68
CA VAL A 90 26.22 3.52 3.12
C VAL A 90 26.21 4.85 3.86
N ARG A 91 25.27 4.97 4.78
CA ARG A 91 25.10 6.13 5.65
C ARG A 91 25.92 6.03 6.93
N ALA A 92 25.85 4.84 7.56
CA ALA A 92 26.54 4.55 8.81
C ALA A 92 26.66 3.03 9.01
N THR A 93 27.63 2.62 9.80
CA THR A 93 27.76 1.26 10.30
C THR A 93 27.77 1.23 11.82
N ARG A 94 27.25 0.15 12.41
CA ARG A 94 27.29 -0.06 13.87
C ARG A 94 27.54 -1.53 14.19
N PRO A 95 28.48 -1.88 15.08
CA PRO A 95 28.61 -3.24 15.59
C PRO A 95 27.38 -3.60 16.44
N GLU A 96 26.88 -4.81 16.28
CA GLU A 96 25.76 -5.42 17.02
C GLU A 96 26.11 -6.86 17.35
N ARG A 97 25.47 -7.43 18.38
CA ARG A 97 25.53 -8.86 18.64
C ARG A 97 24.14 -9.47 18.47
N LEU A 98 24.05 -10.54 17.71
CA LEU A 98 22.78 -11.18 17.36
C LEU A 98 22.88 -12.70 17.53
N TRP A 99 21.74 -13.30 17.84
CA TRP A 99 21.59 -14.75 17.78
C TRP A 99 21.39 -15.16 16.30
N VAL A 100 22.37 -15.90 15.77
CA VAL A 100 22.35 -16.42 14.40
C VAL A 100 22.62 -17.91 14.47
N ASP A 101 21.71 -18.71 13.90
CA ASP A 101 21.81 -20.18 13.89
C ASP A 101 22.08 -20.81 15.29
N GLY A 102 21.43 -20.26 16.33
CA GLY A 102 21.51 -20.76 17.69
C GLY A 102 22.77 -20.34 18.48
N THR A 103 23.60 -19.47 17.92
CA THR A 103 24.78 -18.91 18.59
C THR A 103 24.79 -17.39 18.53
N GLU A 104 25.36 -16.76 19.55
CA GLU A 104 25.58 -15.33 19.56
C GLU A 104 26.78 -14.97 18.70
N ARG A 105 26.58 -14.08 17.70
CA ARG A 105 27.63 -13.69 16.74
C ARG A 105 27.78 -12.18 16.69
N ASP A 106 28.97 -11.73 16.39
CA ASP A 106 29.25 -10.35 16.07
C ASP A 106 28.68 -10.03 14.68
N CYS A 107 27.91 -8.96 14.58
CA CYS A 107 27.29 -8.52 13.35
C CYS A 107 27.58 -7.02 13.15
N LEU A 108 27.57 -6.59 11.90
CA LEU A 108 27.64 -5.19 11.52
C LEU A 108 26.30 -4.76 10.97
N ARG A 109 25.61 -3.84 11.65
CA ARG A 109 24.45 -3.16 11.09
C ARG A 109 24.93 -2.12 10.09
N VAL A 110 24.38 -2.17 8.88
CA VAL A 110 24.70 -1.26 7.77
C VAL A 110 23.46 -0.45 7.45
N GLU A 111 23.51 0.85 7.72
CA GLU A 111 22.47 1.80 7.35
C GLU A 111 22.76 2.38 5.97
N VAL A 112 21.74 2.48 5.12
CA VAL A 112 21.86 3.01 3.77
C VAL A 112 20.98 4.25 3.57
N TRP A 113 21.31 5.06 2.57
CA TRP A 113 20.52 6.26 2.26
C TRP A 113 19.16 5.93 1.66
N HIS A 114 19.07 4.86 0.85
CA HIS A 114 17.85 4.53 0.10
C HIS A 114 17.60 3.01 0.07
N PRO A 115 16.35 2.55 0.31
CA PRO A 115 16.05 1.11 0.36
C PRO A 115 16.30 0.39 -0.97
N GLY A 116 16.16 1.07 -2.10
CA GLY A 116 16.47 0.54 -3.43
C GLY A 116 17.95 0.14 -3.63
N LYS A 117 18.85 0.55 -2.73
CA LYS A 117 20.28 0.18 -2.78
C LYS A 117 20.60 -1.08 -1.99
N VAL A 118 19.71 -1.51 -1.10
CA VAL A 118 19.89 -2.72 -0.29
C VAL A 118 20.10 -3.97 -1.15
N PRO A 119 19.33 -4.26 -2.22
CA PRO A 119 19.54 -5.44 -3.03
C PRO A 119 20.93 -5.50 -3.65
N GLN A 120 21.43 -4.39 -4.19
CA GLN A 120 22.76 -4.31 -4.81
C GLN A 120 23.88 -4.57 -3.80
N LEU A 121 23.81 -3.97 -2.61
CA LEU A 121 24.78 -4.18 -1.54
C LEU A 121 24.73 -5.61 -1.00
N ARG A 122 23.53 -6.16 -0.80
CA ARG A 122 23.32 -7.55 -0.40
C ARG A 122 23.98 -8.51 -1.37
N ASP A 123 23.73 -8.34 -2.67
CA ASP A 123 24.24 -9.25 -3.70
C ASP A 123 25.76 -9.16 -3.80
N TRP A 124 26.35 -7.95 -3.67
CA TRP A 124 27.79 -7.77 -3.58
C TRP A 124 28.42 -8.46 -2.37
N LEU A 125 27.81 -8.32 -1.18
CA LEU A 125 28.28 -8.97 0.04
C LEU A 125 28.17 -10.49 -0.01
N ARG A 126 27.06 -11.01 -0.55
CA ARG A 126 26.85 -12.45 -0.77
C ARG A 126 27.84 -13.03 -1.78
N ALA A 127 28.19 -12.28 -2.81
CA ALA A 127 29.25 -12.69 -3.76
C ALA A 127 30.64 -12.74 -3.10
N SER A 128 30.83 -12.06 -1.97
CA SER A 128 32.02 -12.12 -1.12
C SER A 128 31.88 -13.18 -0.01
N GLU A 129 30.95 -14.13 -0.16
CA GLU A 129 30.68 -15.25 0.78
C GLU A 129 30.23 -14.81 2.18
N LEU A 130 29.72 -13.60 2.34
CA LEU A 130 29.23 -13.07 3.60
C LEU A 130 27.73 -13.38 3.80
N VAL A 131 27.36 -13.68 5.03
CA VAL A 131 25.97 -13.86 5.43
C VAL A 131 25.33 -12.47 5.68
N VAL A 132 24.28 -12.18 4.92
CA VAL A 132 23.54 -10.91 5.03
C VAL A 132 22.13 -11.20 5.54
N LEU A 133 21.76 -10.57 6.64
CA LEU A 133 20.47 -10.72 7.32
C LEU A 133 19.58 -9.51 7.09
N ALA A 134 18.29 -9.74 7.07
CA ALA A 134 17.22 -8.72 6.99
C ALA A 134 17.23 -7.83 5.73
N ALA A 135 18.06 -8.11 4.73
CA ALA A 135 18.13 -7.37 3.46
C ALA A 135 16.97 -7.70 2.49
N ASP A 136 16.19 -8.74 2.79
CA ASP A 136 15.06 -9.19 1.95
C ASP A 136 13.72 -8.67 2.48
N ILE A 137 13.71 -8.06 3.67
CA ILE A 137 12.49 -7.51 4.29
C ILE A 137 12.20 -6.15 3.68
N PRO A 138 11.02 -5.93 3.06
CA PRO A 138 10.63 -4.61 2.59
C PRO A 138 10.67 -3.58 3.72
N PHE A 139 11.21 -2.39 3.43
CA PHE A 139 11.54 -1.41 4.47
C PHE A 139 10.33 -1.00 5.33
N HIS A 140 9.14 -0.87 4.75
CA HIS A 140 7.93 -0.54 5.51
C HIS A 140 7.50 -1.63 6.49
N PHE A 141 7.73 -2.92 6.17
CA PHE A 141 7.53 -4.01 7.14
C PHE A 141 8.61 -3.99 8.22
N ARG A 142 9.85 -3.69 7.82
CA ARG A 142 10.92 -3.53 8.80
C ARG A 142 10.63 -2.44 9.81
N TYR A 143 10.09 -1.31 9.35
CA TYR A 143 9.64 -0.22 10.22
C TYR A 143 8.62 -0.71 11.26
N ILE A 144 7.62 -1.48 10.81
CA ILE A 144 6.59 -2.06 11.68
C ILE A 144 7.21 -2.98 12.75
N TYR A 145 8.16 -3.84 12.36
CA TYR A 145 8.83 -4.74 13.27
C TYR A 145 9.74 -4.02 14.27
N ASP A 146 10.51 -3.04 13.80
CA ASP A 146 11.45 -2.29 14.65
C ASP A 146 10.74 -1.44 15.73
N HIS A 147 9.47 -1.09 15.49
CA HIS A 147 8.65 -0.33 16.43
C HIS A 147 7.61 -1.19 17.17
N ASP A 148 7.69 -2.51 17.02
CA ASP A 148 6.75 -3.46 17.63
C ASP A 148 5.27 -3.10 17.36
N LEU A 149 4.98 -2.61 16.16
CA LEU A 149 3.63 -2.19 15.78
C LEU A 149 2.78 -3.40 15.40
N GLY A 150 1.59 -3.47 15.98
CA GLY A 150 0.59 -4.47 15.65
C GLY A 150 -0.35 -4.04 14.51
N GLY A 151 -1.48 -4.74 14.39
CA GLY A 151 -2.52 -4.39 13.43
C GLY A 151 -3.29 -3.10 13.74
N CYS A 152 -3.13 -2.54 14.96
CA CYS A 152 -3.68 -1.24 15.36
C CYS A 152 -2.59 -0.39 16.01
N VAL A 153 -2.65 0.91 15.75
CA VAL A 153 -1.69 1.90 16.26
C VAL A 153 -2.40 3.14 16.78
N THR A 154 -1.83 3.75 17.81
CA THR A 154 -2.19 5.11 18.21
C THR A 154 -1.10 6.05 17.73
N VAL A 155 -1.50 7.14 17.09
CA VAL A 155 -0.63 8.21 16.61
C VAL A 155 -1.01 9.51 17.27
N GLU A 156 0.01 10.30 17.67
CA GLU A 156 -0.15 11.71 18.03
C GLU A 156 0.80 12.54 17.16
N GLY A 157 0.30 13.63 16.62
CA GLY A 157 1.08 14.45 15.71
C GLY A 157 0.32 15.65 15.19
N GLU A 158 0.74 16.17 14.06
CA GLU A 158 0.15 17.34 13.44
C GLU A 158 -0.50 16.97 12.11
N MET A 159 -1.61 17.64 11.80
CA MET A 159 -2.24 17.48 10.49
C MET A 159 -1.35 18.08 9.41
N LEU A 160 -1.05 17.31 8.37
CA LEU A 160 -0.26 17.73 7.22
C LEU A 160 -1.17 18.06 6.04
N GLU A 161 -0.99 19.24 5.44
CA GLU A 161 -1.64 19.54 4.17
C GLU A 161 -0.95 18.79 3.02
N LYS A 162 -1.67 17.88 2.40
CA LYS A 162 -1.21 17.09 1.25
C LYS A 162 -2.18 17.23 0.09
N ARG A 163 -1.80 18.00 -0.92
CA ARG A 163 -2.63 18.16 -2.13
C ARG A 163 -2.75 16.86 -2.90
N GLY A 164 -3.94 16.55 -3.40
CA GLY A 164 -4.22 15.36 -4.21
C GLY A 164 -4.38 14.06 -3.40
N TRP A 165 -4.32 14.13 -2.07
CA TRP A 165 -4.62 12.99 -1.21
C TRP A 165 -6.13 12.87 -0.95
N SER A 166 -6.64 11.63 -0.95
CA SER A 166 -8.06 11.36 -0.68
C SER A 166 -8.37 11.17 0.81
N CYS A 167 -7.36 11.17 1.68
CA CYS A 167 -7.53 11.06 3.13
C CYS A 167 -6.63 12.06 3.87
N PRO A 168 -6.99 12.46 5.10
CA PRO A 168 -6.14 13.24 5.98
C PRO A 168 -4.81 12.56 6.28
N VAL A 169 -3.76 13.35 6.50
CA VAL A 169 -2.41 12.85 6.81
C VAL A 169 -1.94 13.44 8.14
N ILE A 170 -1.52 12.58 9.07
CA ILE A 170 -0.89 12.98 10.32
C ILE A 170 0.62 12.82 10.19
N GLY A 171 1.40 13.86 10.46
CA GLY A 171 2.83 13.75 10.70
C GLY A 171 3.05 13.27 12.13
N ALA A 172 3.48 12.04 12.31
CA ALA A 172 3.60 11.43 13.63
C ALA A 172 4.75 12.06 14.43
N ALA A 173 4.44 12.57 15.61
CA ALA A 173 5.42 12.88 16.65
C ALA A 173 5.61 11.68 17.58
N THR A 174 4.52 10.92 17.84
CA THR A 174 4.57 9.63 18.54
C THR A 174 3.73 8.59 17.80
N LEU A 175 4.18 7.35 17.85
CA LEU A 175 3.49 6.21 17.28
C LEU A 175 3.70 5.01 18.21
N ALA A 176 2.60 4.34 18.59
CA ALA A 176 2.63 3.21 19.51
C ALA A 176 1.61 2.15 19.11
N PRO A 177 1.83 0.87 19.46
CA PRO A 177 0.82 -0.17 19.31
C PRO A 177 -0.43 0.17 20.12
N ALA A 178 -1.60 -0.26 19.62
CA ALA A 178 -2.89 -0.06 20.26
C ALA A 178 -3.66 -1.37 20.38
N GLU A 179 -4.67 -1.38 21.24
CA GLU A 179 -5.62 -2.50 21.35
C GLU A 179 -6.30 -2.74 20.00
N THR A 180 -6.46 -4.02 19.68
CA THR A 180 -7.08 -4.43 18.41
C THR A 180 -8.57 -4.15 18.41
N PHE A 181 -9.04 -3.48 17.36
CA PHE A 181 -10.46 -3.27 17.08
C PHE A 181 -10.79 -3.59 15.62
N THR A 182 -12.07 -3.76 15.33
CA THR A 182 -12.59 -3.95 13.97
C THR A 182 -13.07 -2.61 13.43
N ALA A 183 -12.46 -2.14 12.35
CA ALA A 183 -12.92 -0.95 11.64
C ALA A 183 -13.95 -1.33 10.55
N PRO A 184 -14.99 -0.52 10.31
CA PRO A 184 -15.88 -0.70 9.17
C PRO A 184 -15.09 -0.43 7.88
N LEU A 185 -14.92 -1.45 7.03
CA LEU A 185 -14.19 -1.31 5.78
C LEU A 185 -15.10 -0.84 4.65
N ARG A 186 -14.58 0.04 3.81
CA ARG A 186 -15.21 0.42 2.55
C ARG A 186 -14.62 -0.41 1.43
N VAL A 187 -15.48 -1.17 0.76
CA VAL A 187 -15.10 -2.11 -0.30
C VAL A 187 -15.73 -1.64 -1.61
N LEU A 188 -14.91 -1.41 -2.62
CA LEU A 188 -15.36 -1.16 -3.98
C LEU A 188 -15.10 -2.42 -4.81
N SER A 189 -16.18 -3.00 -5.34
CA SER A 189 -16.12 -4.09 -6.31
C SER A 189 -16.39 -3.55 -7.70
N PHE A 190 -15.66 -4.04 -8.71
CA PHE A 190 -15.90 -3.62 -10.10
C PHE A 190 -15.69 -4.77 -11.09
N ASP A 191 -16.28 -4.61 -12.26
CA ASP A 191 -16.16 -5.49 -13.42
C ASP A 191 -16.17 -4.65 -14.70
N VAL A 192 -15.45 -5.10 -15.74
CA VAL A 192 -15.30 -4.38 -17.01
C VAL A 192 -15.83 -5.22 -18.15
N GLU A 193 -16.66 -4.62 -19.00
CA GLU A 193 -17.10 -5.23 -20.26
C GLU A 193 -16.39 -4.55 -21.44
N ASN A 194 -15.85 -5.36 -22.34
CA ASN A 194 -15.06 -4.89 -23.48
C ASN A 194 -15.28 -5.72 -24.75
N SER A 195 -14.96 -5.13 -25.90
CA SER A 195 -14.94 -5.79 -27.20
C SER A 195 -13.95 -6.96 -27.23
N LEU A 196 -14.35 -8.07 -27.78
CA LEU A 196 -13.47 -9.21 -28.04
C LEU A 196 -12.55 -8.98 -29.25
N LEU A 197 -12.89 -8.05 -30.13
CA LEU A 197 -12.14 -7.77 -31.37
C LEU A 197 -10.94 -6.86 -31.13
N ASP A 198 -11.15 -5.72 -30.45
CA ASP A 198 -10.15 -4.66 -30.29
C ASP A 198 -9.90 -4.28 -28.82
N ARG A 199 -10.52 -5.02 -27.89
CA ARG A 199 -10.43 -4.80 -26.44
C ARG A 199 -10.91 -3.42 -25.94
N ARG A 200 -11.67 -2.70 -26.77
CA ARG A 200 -12.26 -1.41 -26.42
C ARG A 200 -13.28 -1.59 -25.28
N LEU A 201 -13.21 -0.70 -24.29
CA LEU A 201 -14.15 -0.71 -23.18
C LEU A 201 -15.56 -0.31 -23.65
N PHE A 202 -16.57 -1.07 -23.24
CA PHE A 202 -17.98 -0.72 -23.41
C PHE A 202 -18.54 -0.04 -22.18
N CYS A 203 -18.32 -0.65 -21.02
CA CYS A 203 -18.71 -0.09 -19.73
C CYS A 203 -17.88 -0.68 -18.60
N LEU A 204 -17.98 -0.04 -17.44
CA LEU A 204 -17.46 -0.53 -16.16
C LEU A 204 -18.58 -0.42 -15.14
N CYS A 205 -18.90 -1.53 -14.48
CA CYS A 205 -19.85 -1.56 -13.38
C CYS A 205 -19.11 -1.60 -12.06
N LEU A 206 -19.59 -0.83 -11.07
CA LEU A 206 -19.02 -0.85 -9.73
C LEU A 206 -20.09 -0.79 -8.65
N THR A 207 -19.80 -1.40 -7.52
CA THR A 207 -20.57 -1.28 -6.28
C THR A 207 -19.65 -0.88 -5.14
N VAL A 208 -20.17 -0.11 -4.20
CA VAL A 208 -19.44 0.28 -2.99
C VAL A 208 -20.24 -0.11 -1.76
N HIS A 209 -19.59 -0.86 -0.87
CA HIS A 209 -20.13 -1.21 0.43
C HIS A 209 -19.32 -0.50 1.54
N ASP A 210 -19.98 0.02 2.55
CA ASP A 210 -19.36 0.61 3.74
C ASP A 210 -19.86 -0.11 4.99
N GLY A 211 -18.96 -0.78 5.71
CA GLY A 211 -19.32 -1.61 6.85
C GLY A 211 -20.28 -2.78 6.52
N GLY A 212 -20.32 -3.19 5.24
CA GLY A 212 -21.21 -4.24 4.73
C GLY A 212 -22.48 -3.74 4.05
N GLU A 213 -22.86 -2.46 4.24
CA GLU A 213 -24.04 -1.86 3.62
C GLU A 213 -23.72 -1.31 2.22
N LEU A 214 -24.59 -1.59 1.23
CA LEU A 214 -24.46 -1.05 -0.13
C LEU A 214 -24.75 0.47 -0.11
N VAL A 215 -23.73 1.28 -0.43
CA VAL A 215 -23.84 2.75 -0.42
C VAL A 215 -23.79 3.38 -1.82
N ALA A 216 -23.31 2.65 -2.82
CA ALA A 216 -23.35 3.10 -4.21
C ALA A 216 -23.33 1.91 -5.18
N GLU A 217 -24.03 2.11 -6.30
CA GLU A 217 -24.01 1.24 -7.48
C GLU A 217 -23.97 2.15 -8.71
N GLN A 218 -23.05 1.90 -9.63
CA GLN A 218 -22.84 2.75 -10.80
C GLN A 218 -22.46 1.90 -12.02
N MET A 219 -22.99 2.27 -13.17
CA MET A 219 -22.49 1.85 -14.47
C MET A 219 -21.86 3.06 -15.14
N LEU A 220 -20.60 2.92 -15.54
CA LEU A 220 -19.82 3.94 -16.23
C LEU A 220 -19.75 3.53 -17.70
N ASP A 221 -20.30 4.35 -18.59
CA ASP A 221 -20.40 4.10 -20.02
C ASP A 221 -19.93 5.30 -20.85
N GLY A 222 -19.98 5.18 -22.18
CA GLY A 222 -19.56 6.22 -23.11
C GLY A 222 -18.20 5.95 -23.74
N GLY A 223 -17.41 7.02 -23.99
CA GLY A 223 -16.07 6.85 -24.56
C GLY A 223 -15.05 6.33 -23.52
N GLU A 224 -14.09 5.50 -23.94
CA GLU A 224 -13.12 4.86 -23.05
C GLU A 224 -12.39 5.82 -22.10
N ALA A 225 -11.91 6.96 -22.61
CA ALA A 225 -11.26 7.97 -21.77
C ALA A 225 -12.22 8.50 -20.68
N GLY A 226 -13.52 8.61 -21.00
CA GLY A 226 -14.57 8.99 -20.05
C GLY A 226 -14.81 7.93 -18.99
N ILE A 227 -14.86 6.65 -19.37
CA ILE A 227 -15.01 5.51 -18.46
C ILE A 227 -13.84 5.48 -17.46
N ILE A 228 -12.60 5.57 -17.96
CA ILE A 228 -11.38 5.54 -17.14
C ILE A 228 -11.32 6.74 -16.18
N ALA A 229 -11.64 7.94 -16.68
CA ALA A 229 -11.69 9.14 -15.84
C ALA A 229 -12.75 9.03 -14.75
N SER A 230 -13.95 8.53 -15.09
CA SER A 230 -15.06 8.33 -14.16
C SER A 230 -14.74 7.26 -13.11
N PHE A 231 -14.08 6.18 -13.50
CA PHE A 231 -13.61 5.15 -12.56
C PHE A 231 -12.60 5.73 -11.56
N THR A 232 -11.58 6.46 -12.04
CA THR A 232 -10.59 7.14 -11.19
C THR A 232 -11.27 8.13 -10.24
N ALA A 233 -12.24 8.90 -10.74
CA ALA A 233 -13.03 9.84 -9.93
C ALA A 233 -13.89 9.11 -8.88
N ALA A 234 -14.50 7.97 -9.23
CA ALA A 234 -15.26 7.15 -8.29
C ALA A 234 -14.37 6.59 -7.15
N ILE A 235 -13.16 6.11 -7.47
CA ILE A 235 -12.18 5.68 -6.46
C ILE A 235 -11.82 6.84 -5.52
N ALA A 236 -11.56 8.04 -6.05
CA ALA A 236 -11.26 9.20 -5.23
C ALA A 236 -12.45 9.64 -4.36
N LYS A 237 -13.66 9.66 -4.93
CA LYS A 237 -14.90 10.08 -4.26
C LYS A 237 -15.30 9.13 -3.13
N HIS A 238 -15.29 7.84 -3.40
CA HIS A 238 -15.75 6.83 -2.44
C HIS A 238 -14.65 6.40 -1.47
N ASP A 239 -13.39 6.69 -1.77
CA ASP A 239 -12.20 6.38 -0.95
C ASP A 239 -12.22 4.96 -0.36
N PRO A 240 -12.31 3.89 -1.19
CA PRO A 240 -12.37 2.52 -0.69
C PRO A 240 -11.08 2.11 0.00
N ASP A 241 -11.19 1.26 1.02
CA ASP A 241 -10.06 0.57 1.66
C ASP A 241 -9.61 -0.62 0.83
N VAL A 242 -10.59 -1.31 0.24
CA VAL A 242 -10.39 -2.51 -0.57
C VAL A 242 -10.96 -2.28 -1.96
N ILE A 243 -10.16 -2.56 -2.97
CA ILE A 243 -10.58 -2.66 -4.38
C ILE A 243 -10.61 -4.15 -4.70
N THR A 244 -11.75 -4.64 -5.17
CA THR A 244 -11.97 -6.06 -5.43
C THR A 244 -12.78 -6.29 -6.70
N GLY A 245 -12.86 -7.52 -7.13
CA GLY A 245 -13.60 -8.06 -8.25
C GLY A 245 -13.15 -9.49 -8.50
N TYR A 246 -13.52 -10.09 -9.60
CA TYR A 246 -13.18 -11.47 -9.91
C TYR A 246 -12.19 -11.55 -11.06
N ASN A 247 -10.95 -11.96 -10.80
CA ASN A 247 -9.81 -11.99 -11.72
C ASN A 247 -9.35 -10.60 -12.19
N ILE A 248 -9.57 -9.59 -11.35
CA ILE A 248 -9.20 -8.21 -11.66
C ILE A 248 -7.68 -8.03 -11.82
N ASP A 249 -6.88 -8.78 -11.09
CA ASP A 249 -5.42 -8.77 -11.17
C ASP A 249 -4.91 -9.26 -12.52
N GLY A 250 -5.60 -10.25 -13.09
CA GLY A 250 -5.20 -10.88 -14.33
C GLY A 250 -5.86 -10.31 -15.58
N TYR A 251 -6.96 -9.56 -15.44
CA TYR A 251 -7.73 -9.09 -16.59
C TYR A 251 -8.13 -7.62 -16.53
N ASP A 252 -8.95 -7.20 -15.57
CA ASP A 252 -9.56 -5.88 -15.58
C ASP A 252 -8.55 -4.74 -15.35
N LEU A 253 -7.68 -4.87 -14.35
CA LEU A 253 -6.65 -3.86 -14.08
C LEU A 253 -5.62 -3.75 -15.22
N PRO A 254 -5.08 -4.85 -15.77
CA PRO A 254 -4.23 -4.80 -16.97
C PRO A 254 -4.92 -4.16 -18.17
N LEU A 255 -6.20 -4.48 -18.40
CA LEU A 255 -6.97 -3.90 -19.49
C LEU A 255 -7.16 -2.38 -19.29
N LEU A 256 -7.57 -1.95 -18.10
CA LEU A 256 -7.72 -0.53 -17.78
C LEU A 256 -6.40 0.24 -17.92
N GLU A 257 -5.28 -0.35 -17.51
CA GLU A 257 -3.94 0.26 -17.68
C GLU A 257 -3.57 0.39 -19.16
N GLU A 258 -3.78 -0.67 -19.95
CA GLU A 258 -3.53 -0.69 -21.39
C GLU A 258 -4.34 0.42 -22.09
N ARG A 259 -5.66 0.48 -21.80
CA ARG A 259 -6.56 1.47 -22.42
C ARG A 259 -6.25 2.89 -21.94
N ALA A 260 -5.91 3.07 -20.66
CA ALA A 260 -5.46 4.38 -20.16
C ALA A 260 -4.22 4.89 -20.91
N LYS A 261 -3.22 4.04 -21.11
CA LYS A 261 -2.00 4.38 -21.87
C LYS A 261 -2.30 4.78 -23.32
N LEU A 262 -3.23 4.09 -24.01
CA LEU A 262 -3.65 4.44 -25.37
C LEU A 262 -4.28 5.85 -25.45
N HIS A 263 -4.94 6.30 -24.39
CA HIS A 263 -5.51 7.63 -24.29
C HIS A 263 -4.60 8.67 -23.64
N GLY A 264 -3.31 8.34 -23.41
CA GLY A 264 -2.36 9.23 -22.73
C GLY A 264 -2.71 9.49 -21.27
N MET A 265 -3.50 8.63 -20.65
CA MET A 265 -3.96 8.72 -19.27
C MET A 265 -3.15 7.79 -18.36
N LYS A 266 -3.27 8.02 -17.05
CA LYS A 266 -2.71 7.18 -16.01
C LYS A 266 -3.82 6.70 -15.07
N LEU A 267 -3.68 5.48 -14.55
CA LEU A 267 -4.64 4.88 -13.64
C LEU A 267 -4.34 5.31 -12.19
N MET A 268 -4.78 6.52 -11.83
CA MET A 268 -4.47 7.17 -10.54
C MET A 268 -5.42 6.66 -9.45
N LEU A 269 -5.10 5.55 -8.81
CA LEU A 269 -5.95 4.89 -7.81
C LEU A 269 -5.45 5.04 -6.37
N GLY A 270 -4.21 5.49 -6.14
CA GLY A 270 -3.63 5.64 -4.80
C GLY A 270 -4.29 6.75 -3.98
N ARG A 271 -4.35 6.55 -2.65
CA ARG A 271 -4.81 7.60 -1.70
C ARG A 271 -3.95 8.85 -1.73
N ASP A 272 -2.70 8.71 -2.10
CA ASP A 272 -1.72 9.79 -2.31
C ASP A 272 -1.76 10.38 -3.72
N GLY A 273 -2.76 10.02 -4.53
CA GLY A 273 -2.84 10.40 -5.92
C GLY A 273 -1.82 9.69 -6.83
N SER A 274 -1.22 8.60 -6.39
CA SER A 274 -0.29 7.82 -7.19
C SER A 274 -0.98 6.88 -8.17
N GLU A 275 -0.25 6.52 -9.22
CA GLU A 275 -0.65 5.51 -10.19
C GLU A 275 -0.67 4.11 -9.54
N ALA A 276 -1.62 3.26 -9.95
CA ALA A 276 -1.60 1.84 -9.63
C ALA A 276 -0.36 1.19 -10.26
N ASP A 277 0.28 0.28 -9.55
CA ASP A 277 1.56 -0.32 -9.92
C ASP A 277 1.42 -1.85 -10.01
N GLN A 278 1.68 -2.40 -11.21
CA GLN A 278 1.71 -3.85 -11.40
C GLN A 278 3.04 -4.41 -10.87
N ARG A 279 3.00 -5.13 -9.76
CA ARG A 279 4.17 -5.73 -9.11
C ARG A 279 4.62 -7.04 -9.75
N SER A 280 3.66 -7.77 -10.31
CA SER A 280 3.90 -9.00 -11.07
C SER A 280 2.74 -9.21 -12.04
N ASN A 281 2.80 -10.26 -12.85
CA ASN A 281 1.74 -10.58 -13.83
C ASN A 281 0.33 -10.72 -13.21
N ARG A 282 0.23 -10.83 -11.88
CA ARG A 282 -1.04 -11.07 -11.18
C ARG A 282 -1.09 -10.43 -9.79
N THR A 283 -0.36 -9.36 -9.57
CA THR A 283 -0.42 -8.61 -8.31
C THR A 283 -0.28 -7.12 -8.57
N TRP A 284 -1.20 -6.37 -8.01
CA TRP A 284 -1.23 -4.92 -8.10
C TRP A 284 -1.03 -4.28 -6.73
N ALA A 285 -0.36 -3.16 -6.72
CA ALA A 285 -0.21 -2.30 -5.55
C ALA A 285 -0.88 -0.95 -5.81
N VAL A 286 -1.78 -0.60 -4.93
CA VAL A 286 -2.43 0.71 -4.88
C VAL A 286 -2.12 1.32 -3.52
N ARG A 287 -1.39 2.42 -3.51
CA ARG A 287 -0.92 3.01 -2.25
C ARG A 287 -2.09 3.44 -1.37
N GLY A 288 -2.05 2.97 -0.14
CA GLY A 288 -3.09 3.24 0.85
C GLY A 288 -4.36 2.40 0.71
N ARG A 289 -4.42 1.45 -0.23
CA ARG A 289 -5.55 0.55 -0.45
C ARG A 289 -5.08 -0.89 -0.55
N VAL A 290 -5.97 -1.82 -0.29
CA VAL A 290 -5.76 -3.26 -0.51
C VAL A 290 -6.41 -3.64 -1.83
N VAL A 291 -5.65 -4.24 -2.73
CA VAL A 291 -6.22 -4.91 -3.91
C VAL A 291 -6.44 -6.37 -3.54
N ALA A 292 -7.68 -6.82 -3.57
CA ALA A 292 -8.08 -8.16 -3.12
C ALA A 292 -8.90 -8.86 -4.21
N ASP A 293 -8.21 -9.54 -5.12
CA ASP A 293 -8.88 -10.32 -6.17
C ASP A 293 -9.59 -11.54 -5.57
N ALA A 294 -10.90 -11.61 -5.74
CA ALA A 294 -11.73 -12.68 -5.22
C ALA A 294 -11.38 -14.05 -5.84
N TRP A 295 -10.88 -14.09 -7.09
CA TRP A 295 -10.45 -15.32 -7.74
C TRP A 295 -9.35 -16.05 -6.98
N TRP A 296 -8.37 -15.30 -6.42
CA TRP A 296 -7.31 -15.90 -5.60
C TRP A 296 -7.84 -16.55 -4.32
N ASN A 297 -8.81 -15.89 -3.67
CA ASN A 297 -9.43 -16.42 -2.46
C ASN A 297 -10.23 -17.68 -2.76
N VAL A 298 -11.01 -17.65 -3.84
CA VAL A 298 -11.75 -18.82 -4.32
C VAL A 298 -10.82 -19.99 -4.63
N LYS A 299 -9.74 -19.74 -5.36
CA LYS A 299 -8.77 -20.77 -5.74
C LYS A 299 -8.08 -21.40 -4.53
N ARG A 300 -7.71 -20.58 -3.54
CA ARG A 300 -6.98 -21.04 -2.36
C ARG A 300 -7.86 -21.75 -1.34
N GLU A 301 -9.02 -21.18 -1.02
CA GLU A 301 -9.87 -21.62 0.07
C GLU A 301 -10.94 -22.63 -0.37
N ILE A 302 -11.56 -22.41 -1.52
CA ILE A 302 -12.72 -23.18 -2.00
C ILE A 302 -12.29 -24.31 -2.93
N ARG A 303 -11.28 -24.08 -3.77
CA ARG A 303 -10.72 -25.03 -4.73
C ARG A 303 -11.80 -25.68 -5.60
N PRO A 304 -12.63 -24.88 -6.31
CA PRO A 304 -13.72 -25.42 -7.10
C PRO A 304 -13.20 -26.22 -8.31
N ARG A 305 -14.01 -27.13 -8.86
CA ARG A 305 -13.67 -27.85 -10.08
C ARG A 305 -13.59 -26.94 -11.32
N GLN A 306 -14.39 -25.89 -11.32
CA GLN A 306 -14.40 -24.84 -12.34
C GLN A 306 -14.22 -23.48 -11.67
N GLU A 307 -13.23 -22.72 -12.12
CA GLU A 307 -12.84 -21.44 -11.52
C GLU A 307 -13.53 -20.23 -12.20
N SER A 308 -14.48 -20.44 -13.11
CA SER A 308 -15.23 -19.32 -13.72
C SER A 308 -16.16 -18.67 -12.70
N LEU A 309 -16.33 -17.33 -12.80
CA LEU A 309 -17.24 -16.59 -11.91
C LEU A 309 -18.63 -17.22 -11.87
N ASN A 310 -19.19 -17.61 -13.01
CA ASN A 310 -20.52 -18.23 -13.09
C ASN A 310 -20.60 -19.55 -12.29
N ALA A 311 -19.62 -20.44 -12.46
CA ALA A 311 -19.58 -21.72 -11.73
C ALA A 311 -19.44 -21.51 -10.22
N VAL A 312 -18.59 -20.55 -9.81
CA VAL A 312 -18.37 -20.24 -8.42
C VAL A 312 -19.58 -19.53 -7.79
N ALA A 313 -20.19 -18.59 -8.49
CA ALA A 313 -21.41 -17.92 -8.04
C ALA A 313 -22.58 -18.91 -7.89
N LYS A 314 -22.73 -19.84 -8.82
CA LYS A 314 -23.72 -20.92 -8.71
C LYS A 314 -23.47 -21.81 -7.49
N GLN A 315 -22.21 -22.19 -7.27
CA GLN A 315 -21.83 -23.06 -6.14
C GLN A 315 -22.03 -22.38 -4.79
N LEU A 316 -21.63 -21.10 -4.65
CA LEU A 316 -21.61 -20.41 -3.36
C LEU A 316 -22.89 -19.63 -3.05
N LEU A 317 -23.53 -19.05 -4.06
CA LEU A 317 -24.63 -18.12 -3.91
C LEU A 317 -25.93 -18.64 -4.50
N GLY A 318 -25.92 -19.78 -5.23
CA GLY A 318 -27.07 -20.28 -5.97
C GLY A 318 -27.53 -19.35 -7.11
N ARG A 319 -26.64 -18.45 -7.56
CA ARG A 319 -26.91 -17.46 -8.61
C ARG A 319 -26.11 -17.79 -9.86
N GLU A 320 -26.69 -17.54 -11.01
CA GLU A 320 -26.04 -17.67 -12.31
C GLU A 320 -25.92 -16.28 -12.95
N LYS A 321 -24.84 -16.06 -13.72
CA LYS A 321 -24.71 -14.89 -14.58
C LYS A 321 -25.75 -15.02 -15.70
N HIS A 322 -26.45 -13.94 -16.04
CA HIS A 322 -27.26 -13.93 -17.25
C HIS A 322 -26.35 -13.99 -18.47
N ASP A 323 -26.55 -14.99 -19.34
CA ASP A 323 -25.76 -15.12 -20.56
C ASP A 323 -26.11 -13.97 -21.51
N VAL A 324 -25.15 -13.10 -21.74
CA VAL A 324 -25.17 -12.13 -22.84
C VAL A 324 -24.30 -12.70 -23.94
N ASN A 325 -24.83 -12.77 -25.16
CA ASN A 325 -24.04 -13.24 -26.29
C ASN A 325 -22.95 -12.19 -26.61
N PRO A 326 -21.65 -12.52 -26.43
CA PRO A 326 -20.57 -11.56 -26.67
C PRO A 326 -20.54 -11.00 -28.09
N GLN A 327 -21.01 -11.77 -29.09
CA GLN A 327 -21.10 -11.34 -30.49
C GLN A 327 -22.19 -10.30 -30.75
N GLN A 328 -23.06 -10.03 -29.77
CA GLN A 328 -24.09 -8.98 -29.86
C GLN A 328 -23.68 -7.71 -29.13
N MET A 329 -22.51 -7.69 -28.55
CA MET A 329 -21.96 -6.54 -27.83
C MET A 329 -21.02 -5.69 -28.71
N ASP A 330 -20.49 -6.27 -29.81
CA ASP A 330 -19.61 -5.58 -30.79
C ASP A 330 -20.40 -4.86 -31.90
#